data_cbebaf2dd7469eeeb47f50e18c8c7fa3
#
_entry.id   cbebaf2dd7469eeeb47f50e18c8c7fa3
#
_cell.length_a   1.000
_cell.length_b   1.000
_cell.length_c   1.000
_cell.angle_alpha   90.00
_cell.angle_beta   90.00
_cell.angle_gamma   90.00
#
_symmetry.space_group_name_H-M   'P 1'
#
loop_
_entity.id
_entity.type
_entity.pdbx_description
1 polymer ?
#
loop_
_entity_poly.entity_id
_entity_poly.type
_entity_poly.pdbx_seq_one_letter_code
_entity_poly.pdbx_strand_id
1 'polypeptide(L)'
;MYVPRFNALDDVDSIRAMVRGIGTAELVTVGADGYPAATRLPVIWDEDDGRLVFHLARANPQWRDVPDDAEVPALAVVGDAEAYVSPSWYASKAEHGRVVPTWNYSAVHFTGRLRRHEDPAWLLDAVTRLTELHEDRRAEPWAVADAPATYVEKQLRAIVGLELTIERVEAKAKLSQNRSAEDRAGVVAGLRDEGGPREGVVAHQMERLA
;
A
#
# COMPACT_ATOMS: atom_id res chain seq x y z
N MET A 1 -4.20 -0.36 13.33
CA MET A 1 -2.78 -0.80 13.48
C MET A 1 -2.19 -0.29 14.79
N TYR A 2 -1.22 -1.00 15.42
CA TYR A 2 -0.49 -0.43 16.57
C TYR A 2 0.58 0.56 16.08
N VAL A 3 0.41 1.86 16.40
CA VAL A 3 1.28 2.96 15.97
C VAL A 3 1.82 3.70 17.18
N PRO A 4 3.04 3.35 17.67
CA PRO A 4 3.73 4.17 18.67
C PRO A 4 3.97 5.59 18.13
N ARG A 5 3.86 6.60 19.00
CA ARG A 5 3.97 8.00 18.60
C ARG A 5 5.24 8.33 17.79
N PHE A 6 6.37 7.73 18.15
CA PHE A 6 7.64 7.96 17.45
C PHE A 6 7.76 7.27 16.09
N ASN A 7 6.79 6.38 15.74
CA ASN A 7 6.69 5.76 14.43
C ASN A 7 5.47 6.24 13.65
N ALA A 8 4.66 7.14 14.20
CA ALA A 8 3.50 7.67 13.49
C ALA A 8 3.97 8.47 12.26
N LEU A 9 3.32 8.24 11.14
CA LEU A 9 3.46 9.04 9.94
C LEU A 9 2.17 9.87 9.82
N ASP A 10 2.23 11.13 10.25
CA ASP A 10 1.08 12.02 10.32
C ASP A 10 1.03 13.03 9.15
N ASP A 11 2.12 13.14 8.39
CA ASP A 11 2.20 14.01 7.23
C ASP A 11 1.44 13.40 6.04
N VAL A 12 0.31 14.02 5.69
CA VAL A 12 -0.60 13.54 4.65
C VAL A 12 0.09 13.45 3.29
N ASP A 13 0.95 14.40 2.95
CA ASP A 13 1.64 14.41 1.65
C ASP A 13 2.65 13.24 1.54
N SER A 14 3.32 12.91 2.64
CA SER A 14 4.19 11.72 2.71
C SER A 14 3.40 10.42 2.56
N ILE A 15 2.22 10.31 3.20
CA ILE A 15 1.34 9.15 3.06
C ILE A 15 0.86 9.02 1.61
N ARG A 16 0.46 10.12 0.97
CA ARG A 16 0.06 10.18 -0.43
C ARG A 16 1.16 9.72 -1.37
N ALA A 17 2.34 10.29 -1.19
CA ALA A 17 3.51 9.92 -1.99
C ALA A 17 3.84 8.43 -1.88
N MET A 18 3.74 7.87 -0.67
CA MET A 18 3.93 6.45 -0.41
C MET A 18 2.89 5.60 -1.15
N VAL A 19 1.59 5.88 -0.97
CA VAL A 19 0.49 5.12 -1.61
C VAL A 19 0.60 5.19 -3.12
N ARG A 20 0.84 6.38 -3.69
CA ARG A 20 1.02 6.58 -5.14
C ARG A 20 2.27 5.88 -5.67
N GLY A 21 3.36 5.88 -4.90
CA GLY A 21 4.61 5.24 -5.29
C GLY A 21 4.52 3.72 -5.34
N ILE A 22 3.77 3.12 -4.41
CA ILE A 22 3.54 1.67 -4.32
C ILE A 22 2.48 1.22 -5.32
N GLY A 23 1.37 1.97 -5.45
CA GLY A 23 0.30 1.75 -6.43
C GLY A 23 -0.51 0.47 -6.24
N THR A 24 -0.27 -0.29 -5.17
CA THR A 24 -1.02 -1.52 -4.84
C THR A 24 -1.36 -1.58 -3.36
N ALA A 25 -2.46 -2.28 -3.03
CA ALA A 25 -2.84 -2.58 -1.65
C ALA A 25 -3.32 -4.02 -1.51
N GLU A 26 -3.15 -4.60 -0.32
CA GLU A 26 -3.83 -5.82 0.08
C GLU A 26 -5.24 -5.44 0.55
N LEU A 27 -6.26 -5.79 -0.22
CA LEU A 27 -7.66 -5.62 0.20
C LEU A 27 -8.10 -6.84 0.99
N VAL A 28 -8.54 -6.62 2.23
CA VAL A 28 -8.98 -7.66 3.15
C VAL A 28 -10.48 -7.49 3.40
N THR A 29 -11.23 -8.56 3.14
CA THR A 29 -12.67 -8.72 3.47
C THR A 29 -12.85 -9.91 4.39
N VAL A 30 -14.04 -10.05 4.98
CA VAL A 30 -14.41 -11.25 5.74
C VAL A 30 -15.55 -11.93 5.01
N GLY A 31 -15.32 -13.16 4.57
CA GLY A 31 -16.31 -13.97 3.87
C GLY A 31 -17.47 -14.44 4.78
N ALA A 32 -18.51 -14.97 4.15
CA ALA A 32 -19.68 -15.50 4.86
C ALA A 32 -19.33 -16.66 5.81
N ASP A 33 -18.22 -17.34 5.58
CA ASP A 33 -17.66 -18.40 6.44
C ASP A 33 -16.94 -17.86 7.68
N GLY A 34 -16.81 -16.52 7.80
CA GLY A 34 -16.14 -15.82 8.89
C GLY A 34 -14.61 -15.73 8.75
N TYR A 35 -14.03 -16.27 7.68
CA TYR A 35 -12.59 -16.16 7.44
C TYR A 35 -12.24 -14.91 6.62
N PRO A 36 -11.09 -14.26 6.94
CA PRO A 36 -10.60 -13.16 6.13
C PRO A 36 -10.00 -13.69 4.81
N ALA A 37 -10.32 -13.00 3.72
CA ALA A 37 -9.69 -13.16 2.41
C ALA A 37 -8.88 -11.91 2.08
N ALA A 38 -7.72 -12.06 1.45
CA ALA A 38 -6.86 -10.97 1.04
C ALA A 38 -6.47 -11.12 -0.43
N THR A 39 -6.56 -10.02 -1.18
CA THR A 39 -6.07 -9.95 -2.57
C THR A 39 -5.27 -8.67 -2.75
N ARG A 40 -4.07 -8.79 -3.37
CA ARG A 40 -3.29 -7.63 -3.80
C ARG A 40 -3.88 -7.06 -5.08
N LEU A 41 -4.26 -5.78 -5.05
CA LEU A 41 -4.90 -5.07 -6.14
C LEU A 41 -4.19 -3.75 -6.43
N PRO A 42 -4.15 -3.29 -7.68
CA PRO A 42 -3.87 -1.90 -7.98
C PRO A 42 -4.86 -0.99 -7.26
N VAL A 43 -4.39 0.17 -6.79
CA VAL A 43 -5.21 1.10 -6.02
C VAL A 43 -5.05 2.54 -6.49
N ILE A 44 -6.17 3.25 -6.58
CA ILE A 44 -6.19 4.72 -6.63
C ILE A 44 -6.68 5.21 -5.29
N TRP A 45 -5.98 6.17 -4.71
CA TRP A 45 -6.51 6.97 -3.60
C TRP A 45 -7.11 8.26 -4.16
N ASP A 46 -8.44 8.31 -4.19
CA ASP A 46 -9.24 9.47 -4.53
C ASP A 46 -9.47 10.28 -3.24
N GLU A 47 -8.61 11.24 -3.03
CA GLU A 47 -8.52 11.94 -1.74
C GLU A 47 -9.64 12.93 -1.54
N ASP A 48 -10.02 13.65 -2.62
CA ASP A 48 -11.06 14.65 -2.59
C ASP A 48 -12.41 14.04 -2.18
N ASP A 49 -12.61 12.78 -2.59
CA ASP A 49 -13.80 12.00 -2.27
C ASP A 49 -13.63 11.06 -1.05
N GLY A 50 -12.42 10.99 -0.47
CA GLY A 50 -12.12 10.13 0.67
C GLY A 50 -12.27 8.63 0.38
N ARG A 51 -11.86 8.19 -0.83
CA ARG A 51 -12.09 6.82 -1.30
C ARG A 51 -10.82 6.15 -1.82
N LEU A 52 -10.79 4.80 -1.70
CA LEU A 52 -9.90 3.97 -2.49
C LEU A 52 -10.69 3.25 -3.56
N VAL A 53 -10.16 3.25 -4.78
CA VAL A 53 -10.77 2.59 -5.94
C VAL A 53 -9.88 1.43 -6.37
N PHE A 54 -10.52 0.26 -6.59
CA PHE A 54 -9.88 -0.98 -7.02
C PHE A 54 -10.70 -1.66 -8.11
N HIS A 55 -10.09 -2.63 -8.77
CA HIS A 55 -10.83 -3.67 -9.48
C HIS A 55 -10.15 -5.02 -9.29
N LEU A 56 -10.92 -6.09 -9.41
CA LEU A 56 -10.41 -7.46 -9.38
C LEU A 56 -11.04 -8.29 -10.51
N ALA A 57 -10.37 -9.37 -10.87
CA ALA A 57 -10.91 -10.29 -11.86
C ALA A 57 -12.21 -10.92 -11.34
N ARG A 58 -13.27 -10.98 -12.17
CA ARG A 58 -14.55 -11.61 -11.83
C ARG A 58 -14.39 -13.09 -11.43
N ALA A 59 -13.33 -13.74 -11.88
CA ALA A 59 -12.98 -15.10 -11.49
C ALA A 59 -12.51 -15.23 -10.04
N ASN A 60 -11.98 -14.12 -9.41
CA ASN A 60 -11.65 -14.11 -8.00
C ASN A 60 -12.95 -14.00 -7.19
N PRO A 61 -13.30 -14.97 -6.32
CA PRO A 61 -14.57 -14.99 -5.64
C PRO A 61 -14.76 -13.94 -4.55
N GLN A 62 -13.70 -13.25 -4.11
CA GLN A 62 -13.72 -12.29 -3.00
C GLN A 62 -14.73 -11.16 -3.16
N TRP A 63 -15.07 -10.74 -4.40
CA TRP A 63 -16.10 -9.74 -4.62
C TRP A 63 -17.51 -10.16 -4.12
N ARG A 64 -17.75 -11.48 -3.94
CA ARG A 64 -19.02 -12.01 -3.41
C ARG A 64 -19.21 -11.75 -1.93
N ASP A 65 -18.12 -11.41 -1.22
CA ASP A 65 -18.19 -10.98 0.18
C ASP A 65 -18.90 -9.61 0.33
N VAL A 66 -19.05 -8.89 -0.79
CA VAL A 66 -19.70 -7.58 -0.85
C VAL A 66 -21.05 -7.73 -1.58
N PRO A 67 -22.20 -7.71 -0.87
CA PRO A 67 -23.54 -7.80 -1.48
C PRO A 67 -23.83 -6.61 -2.42
N ASP A 68 -24.78 -6.77 -3.34
CA ASP A 68 -25.09 -5.76 -4.37
C ASP A 68 -25.41 -4.37 -3.83
N ASP A 69 -26.29 -4.31 -2.83
CA ASP A 69 -26.85 -3.05 -2.32
C ASP A 69 -26.38 -2.76 -0.87
N ALA A 70 -25.21 -3.29 -0.48
CA ALA A 70 -24.70 -3.13 0.86
C ALA A 70 -23.22 -2.73 0.85
N GLU A 71 -22.82 -2.11 1.96
CA GLU A 71 -21.42 -1.83 2.27
C GLU A 71 -20.97 -2.73 3.41
N VAL A 72 -19.80 -3.33 3.26
CA VAL A 72 -19.20 -4.19 4.28
C VAL A 72 -17.95 -3.58 4.88
N PRO A 73 -17.62 -3.85 6.14
CA PRO A 73 -16.34 -3.45 6.70
C PRO A 73 -15.19 -4.09 5.94
N ALA A 74 -14.17 -3.30 5.62
CA ALA A 74 -12.96 -3.80 4.97
C ALA A 74 -11.71 -3.04 5.42
N LEU A 75 -10.56 -3.65 5.17
CA LEU A 75 -9.25 -3.07 5.40
C LEU A 75 -8.45 -3.14 4.11
N ALA A 76 -7.84 -2.01 3.71
CA ALA A 76 -6.80 -2.01 2.70
C ALA A 76 -5.45 -1.69 3.34
N VAL A 77 -4.43 -2.48 3.02
CA VAL A 77 -3.07 -2.33 3.54
C VAL A 77 -2.13 -2.02 2.39
N VAL A 78 -1.50 -0.85 2.45
CA VAL A 78 -0.39 -0.48 1.57
C VAL A 78 0.89 -0.69 2.36
N GLY A 79 1.73 -1.64 1.93
CA GLY A 79 3.03 -1.94 2.54
C GLY A 79 4.15 -1.46 1.64
N ASP A 80 5.14 -0.79 2.21
CA ASP A 80 6.36 -0.38 1.53
C ASP A 80 7.48 -1.40 1.75
N ALA A 81 8.69 -1.08 1.29
CA ALA A 81 9.86 -1.92 1.52
C ALA A 81 10.08 -2.18 3.01
N GLU A 82 10.56 -3.37 3.30
CA GLU A 82 10.88 -3.84 4.62
C GLU A 82 12.28 -4.47 4.65
N ALA A 83 12.99 -4.32 5.75
CA ALA A 83 14.29 -4.92 5.91
C ALA A 83 14.53 -5.37 7.36
N TYR A 84 15.23 -6.48 7.49
CA TYR A 84 15.74 -6.95 8.77
C TYR A 84 16.85 -6.01 9.26
N VAL A 85 16.88 -5.75 10.57
CA VAL A 85 17.90 -4.93 11.23
C VAL A 85 18.68 -5.81 12.19
N SER A 86 19.95 -6.06 11.84
CA SER A 86 20.85 -6.84 12.68
C SER A 86 21.30 -6.05 13.92
N PRO A 87 21.28 -6.69 15.11
CA PRO A 87 21.88 -6.09 16.30
C PRO A 87 23.37 -5.77 16.14
N SER A 88 24.03 -6.40 15.19
CA SER A 88 25.47 -6.18 14.95
C SER A 88 25.79 -4.81 14.35
N TRP A 89 24.79 -4.13 13.83
CA TRP A 89 24.95 -2.78 13.27
C TRP A 89 24.83 -1.66 14.29
N TYR A 90 24.31 -1.95 15.51
CA TYR A 90 24.18 -0.95 16.55
C TYR A 90 25.54 -0.67 17.23
N ALA A 91 25.93 0.61 17.28
CA ALA A 91 27.12 1.04 18.03
C ALA A 91 26.98 0.70 19.52
N SER A 92 25.79 0.87 20.10
CA SER A 92 25.47 0.55 21.49
C SER A 92 25.62 -0.94 21.85
N LYS A 93 25.75 -1.86 20.85
CA LYS A 93 26.10 -3.25 21.12
C LYS A 93 27.46 -3.41 21.80
N ALA A 94 28.47 -2.62 21.36
CA ALA A 94 29.80 -2.66 21.94
C ALA A 94 29.83 -2.06 23.37
N GLU A 95 28.94 -1.11 23.68
CA GLU A 95 28.87 -0.43 24.94
C GLU A 95 28.23 -1.26 26.05
N HIS A 96 27.10 -1.86 25.79
CA HIS A 96 26.31 -2.54 26.82
C HIS A 96 25.63 -3.82 26.39
N GLY A 97 25.64 -4.21 25.09
CA GLY A 97 25.09 -5.44 24.57
C GLY A 97 23.56 -5.58 24.65
N ARG A 98 22.82 -4.55 25.11
CA ARG A 98 21.36 -4.58 25.30
C ARG A 98 20.64 -4.22 24.01
N VAL A 99 20.84 -5.00 22.96
CA VAL A 99 20.26 -4.82 21.64
C VAL A 99 19.59 -6.12 21.17
N VAL A 100 18.55 -5.97 20.37
CA VAL A 100 17.79 -7.09 19.81
C VAL A 100 17.55 -6.86 18.32
N PRO A 101 17.37 -7.95 17.53
CA PRO A 101 16.99 -7.83 16.13
C PRO A 101 15.61 -7.22 16.00
N THR A 102 15.36 -6.58 14.85
CA THR A 102 14.05 -6.05 14.51
C THR A 102 13.86 -5.97 13.00
N TRP A 103 12.70 -5.49 12.56
CA TRP A 103 12.41 -5.12 11.19
C TRP A 103 12.09 -3.64 11.12
N ASN A 104 12.63 -2.97 10.10
CA ASN A 104 12.20 -1.65 9.68
C ASN A 104 11.25 -1.80 8.48
N TYR A 105 10.17 -1.03 8.49
CA TYR A 105 9.13 -1.05 7.44
C TYR A 105 8.23 0.18 7.56
N SER A 106 7.52 0.49 6.48
CA SER A 106 6.45 1.48 6.47
C SER A 106 5.15 0.85 5.98
N ALA A 107 4.01 1.26 6.51
CA ALA A 107 2.71 0.77 6.10
C ALA A 107 1.60 1.80 6.35
N VAL A 108 0.58 1.78 5.49
CA VAL A 108 -0.66 2.55 5.65
C VAL A 108 -1.83 1.58 5.68
N HIS A 109 -2.69 1.72 6.69
CA HIS A 109 -3.95 0.99 6.81
C HIS A 109 -5.11 1.95 6.58
N PHE A 110 -5.97 1.59 5.65
CA PHE A 110 -7.24 2.25 5.38
C PHE A 110 -8.38 1.33 5.84
N THR A 111 -9.11 1.75 6.85
CA THR A 111 -10.30 1.04 7.33
C THR A 111 -11.52 1.80 6.86
N GLY A 112 -12.55 1.09 6.40
CA GLY A 112 -13.76 1.74 5.93
C GLY A 112 -14.84 0.78 5.45
N ARG A 113 -15.73 1.30 4.61
CA ARG A 113 -16.87 0.60 4.03
C ARG A 113 -16.61 0.30 2.56
N LEU A 114 -16.63 -0.96 2.21
CA LEU A 114 -16.39 -1.45 0.86
C LEU A 114 -17.71 -1.70 0.13
N ARG A 115 -17.83 -1.13 -1.06
CA ARG A 115 -18.94 -1.30 -1.98
C ARG A 115 -18.44 -1.88 -3.30
N ARG A 116 -19.25 -2.68 -3.98
CA ARG A 116 -18.93 -3.19 -5.32
C ARG A 116 -19.64 -2.39 -6.41
N HIS A 117 -19.03 -2.38 -7.59
CA HIS A 117 -19.52 -1.73 -8.79
C HIS A 117 -19.44 -2.69 -9.99
N GLU A 118 -20.54 -2.81 -10.73
CA GLU A 118 -20.62 -3.61 -11.97
C GLU A 118 -21.07 -2.75 -13.17
N ASP A 119 -21.32 -1.45 -12.95
CA ASP A 119 -21.67 -0.52 -14.02
C ASP A 119 -20.51 -0.35 -15.00
N PRO A 120 -20.72 -0.56 -16.32
CA PRO A 120 -19.66 -0.44 -17.32
C PRO A 120 -19.01 0.95 -17.40
N ALA A 121 -19.78 2.03 -17.15
CA ALA A 121 -19.25 3.39 -17.20
C ALA A 121 -18.34 3.65 -16.01
N TRP A 122 -18.72 3.22 -14.81
CA TRP A 122 -17.90 3.29 -13.61
C TRP A 122 -16.60 2.47 -13.76
N LEU A 123 -16.72 1.24 -14.30
CA LEU A 123 -15.56 0.37 -14.54
C LEU A 123 -14.61 0.98 -15.56
N LEU A 124 -15.12 1.58 -16.62
CA LEU A 124 -14.29 2.25 -17.63
C LEU A 124 -13.55 3.45 -17.04
N ASP A 125 -14.21 4.28 -16.24
CA ASP A 125 -13.57 5.39 -15.52
C ASP A 125 -12.44 4.89 -14.61
N ALA A 126 -12.71 3.90 -13.78
CA ALA A 126 -11.75 3.34 -12.84
C ALA A 126 -10.50 2.78 -13.54
N VAL A 127 -10.65 1.99 -14.62
CA VAL A 127 -9.50 1.45 -15.34
C VAL A 127 -8.77 2.51 -16.16
N THR A 128 -9.46 3.54 -16.65
CA THR A 128 -8.84 4.67 -17.33
C THR A 128 -7.93 5.44 -16.37
N ARG A 129 -8.45 5.83 -15.21
CA ARG A 129 -7.69 6.54 -14.16
C ARG A 129 -6.50 5.72 -13.65
N LEU A 130 -6.66 4.40 -13.47
CA LEU A 130 -5.56 3.50 -13.11
C LEU A 130 -4.47 3.45 -14.20
N THR A 131 -4.89 3.40 -15.45
CA THR A 131 -3.96 3.40 -16.59
C THR A 131 -3.17 4.71 -16.62
N GLU A 132 -3.85 5.85 -16.57
CA GLU A 132 -3.21 7.18 -16.55
C GLU A 132 -2.21 7.31 -15.41
N LEU A 133 -2.58 6.88 -14.19
CA LEU A 133 -1.69 6.93 -13.02
C LEU A 133 -0.33 6.26 -13.26
N HIS A 134 -0.30 5.18 -14.05
CA HIS A 134 0.89 4.40 -14.30
C HIS A 134 1.58 4.74 -15.63
N GLU A 135 0.83 5.20 -16.63
CA GLU A 135 1.34 5.50 -17.96
C GLU A 135 1.83 6.94 -18.14
N ASP A 136 1.29 7.92 -17.40
CA ASP A 136 1.64 9.35 -17.53
C ASP A 136 3.14 9.66 -17.43
N ARG A 137 3.93 8.75 -16.84
CA ARG A 137 5.38 8.92 -16.68
C ARG A 137 6.19 8.36 -17.85
N ARG A 138 5.52 7.75 -18.84
CA ARG A 138 6.19 7.16 -20.02
C ARG A 138 6.33 8.16 -21.13
N ALA A 139 7.34 7.99 -21.98
CA ALA A 139 7.54 8.83 -23.14
C ALA A 139 6.40 8.69 -24.17
N GLU A 140 5.83 7.51 -24.28
CA GLU A 140 4.67 7.18 -25.11
C GLU A 140 3.64 6.45 -24.23
N PRO A 141 2.78 7.21 -23.51
CA PRO A 141 1.79 6.61 -22.60
C PRO A 141 0.72 5.87 -23.41
N TRP A 142 0.40 4.66 -22.97
CA TRP A 142 -0.73 3.90 -23.51
C TRP A 142 -2.04 4.36 -22.85
N ALA A 143 -3.09 4.54 -23.64
CA ALA A 143 -4.41 4.88 -23.17
C ALA A 143 -5.42 3.75 -23.44
N VAL A 144 -6.45 3.63 -22.59
CA VAL A 144 -7.53 2.62 -22.79
C VAL A 144 -8.19 2.78 -24.17
N ALA A 145 -8.26 4.02 -24.69
CA ALA A 145 -8.80 4.33 -26.00
C ALA A 145 -7.96 3.80 -27.18
N ASP A 146 -6.71 3.40 -26.96
CA ASP A 146 -5.86 2.80 -28.01
C ASP A 146 -6.29 1.36 -28.34
N ALA A 147 -7.03 0.72 -27.41
CA ALA A 147 -7.56 -0.62 -27.64
C ALA A 147 -8.91 -0.58 -28.40
N PRO A 148 -9.21 -1.60 -29.25
CA PRO A 148 -10.51 -1.68 -29.90
C PRO A 148 -11.67 -1.69 -28.90
N ALA A 149 -12.72 -0.89 -29.12
CA ALA A 149 -13.86 -0.73 -28.22
C ALA A 149 -14.49 -2.08 -27.80
N THR A 150 -14.67 -2.99 -28.76
CA THR A 150 -15.24 -4.33 -28.48
C THR A 150 -14.34 -5.18 -27.57
N TYR A 151 -13.02 -4.97 -27.63
CA TYR A 151 -12.08 -5.61 -26.73
C TYR A 151 -12.20 -5.02 -25.32
N VAL A 152 -12.24 -3.69 -25.20
CA VAL A 152 -12.41 -3.00 -23.90
C VAL A 152 -13.71 -3.46 -23.22
N GLU A 153 -14.84 -3.45 -23.93
CA GLU A 153 -16.12 -3.96 -23.42
C GLU A 153 -16.05 -5.40 -22.89
N LYS A 154 -15.32 -6.26 -23.59
CA LYS A 154 -15.10 -7.64 -23.15
C LYS A 154 -14.27 -7.71 -21.88
N GLN A 155 -13.23 -6.87 -21.74
CA GLN A 155 -12.41 -6.82 -20.54
C GLN A 155 -13.19 -6.28 -19.35
N LEU A 156 -14.01 -5.24 -19.52
CA LEU A 156 -14.84 -4.68 -18.46
C LEU A 156 -15.82 -5.73 -17.88
N ARG A 157 -16.37 -6.63 -18.72
CA ARG A 157 -17.22 -7.74 -18.24
C ARG A 157 -16.47 -8.80 -17.42
N ALA A 158 -15.12 -8.85 -17.53
CA ALA A 158 -14.27 -9.81 -16.83
C ALA A 158 -13.77 -9.31 -15.47
N ILE A 159 -14.13 -8.10 -15.08
CA ILE A 159 -13.74 -7.48 -13.80
C ILE A 159 -14.95 -7.08 -12.97
N VAL A 160 -14.68 -6.79 -11.70
CA VAL A 160 -15.62 -6.18 -10.74
C VAL A 160 -14.90 -5.01 -10.09
N GLY A 161 -15.53 -3.85 -10.04
CA GLY A 161 -15.05 -2.67 -9.35
C GLY A 161 -15.33 -2.75 -7.85
N LEU A 162 -14.44 -2.17 -7.07
CA LEU A 162 -14.56 -2.06 -5.63
C LEU A 162 -14.17 -0.66 -5.19
N GLU A 163 -14.96 -0.08 -4.30
CA GLU A 163 -14.75 1.25 -3.74
C GLU A 163 -14.78 1.17 -2.22
N LEU A 164 -13.72 1.61 -1.56
CA LEU A 164 -13.64 1.70 -0.10
C LEU A 164 -13.81 3.16 0.32
N THR A 165 -14.95 3.51 0.90
CA THR A 165 -15.13 4.78 1.60
C THR A 165 -14.31 4.76 2.88
N ILE A 166 -13.35 5.67 3.01
CA ILE A 166 -12.37 5.68 4.09
C ILE A 166 -12.99 6.26 5.36
N GLU A 167 -13.02 5.50 6.43
CA GLU A 167 -13.43 5.96 7.78
C GLU A 167 -12.21 6.31 8.65
N ARG A 168 -11.06 5.65 8.40
CA ARG A 168 -9.83 5.85 9.18
C ARG A 168 -8.59 5.50 8.39
N VAL A 169 -7.58 6.37 8.51
CA VAL A 169 -6.22 6.14 8.02
C VAL A 169 -5.27 6.01 9.22
N GLU A 170 -4.45 4.98 9.23
CA GLU A 170 -3.38 4.79 10.20
C GLU A 170 -2.09 4.52 9.44
N ALA A 171 -1.11 5.39 9.57
CA ALA A 171 0.17 5.26 8.88
C ALA A 171 1.34 5.17 9.86
N LYS A 172 2.31 4.36 9.50
CA LYS A 172 3.46 4.03 10.34
C LYS A 172 4.72 3.93 9.48
N ALA A 173 5.77 4.60 9.93
CA ALA A 173 7.13 4.43 9.44
C ALA A 173 8.02 4.00 10.62
N LYS A 174 8.27 2.71 10.75
CA LYS A 174 9.17 2.15 11.77
C LYS A 174 10.58 2.04 11.19
N LEU A 175 11.39 3.06 11.43
CA LEU A 175 12.70 3.28 10.82
C LEU A 175 13.78 3.59 11.86
N SER A 176 13.69 2.94 13.03
CA SER A 176 14.64 3.08 14.13
C SER A 176 14.72 4.48 14.77
N GLN A 177 13.62 5.27 14.73
CA GLN A 177 13.57 6.64 15.26
C GLN A 177 13.83 6.73 16.77
N ASN A 178 13.60 5.64 17.49
CA ASN A 178 13.82 5.53 18.93
C ASN A 178 15.27 5.16 19.30
N ARG A 179 16.17 5.10 18.32
CA ARG A 179 17.60 4.79 18.51
C ARG A 179 18.45 6.06 18.49
N SER A 180 19.66 5.98 19.07
CA SER A 180 20.65 7.07 18.97
C SER A 180 21.04 7.33 17.50
N ALA A 181 21.63 8.48 17.23
CA ALA A 181 22.13 8.84 15.92
C ALA A 181 23.20 7.85 15.42
N GLU A 182 24.08 7.40 16.32
CA GLU A 182 25.15 6.45 16.03
C GLU A 182 24.59 5.07 15.69
N ASP A 183 23.59 4.58 16.42
CA ASP A 183 22.91 3.33 16.13
C ASP A 183 22.20 3.40 14.79
N ARG A 184 21.52 4.51 14.49
CA ARG A 184 20.83 4.71 13.20
C ARG A 184 21.81 4.74 12.05
N ALA A 185 22.94 5.45 12.20
CA ALA A 185 24.00 5.48 11.18
C ALA A 185 24.56 4.07 10.91
N GLY A 186 24.78 3.29 11.97
CA GLY A 186 25.23 1.89 11.85
C GLY A 186 24.23 1.01 11.11
N VAL A 187 22.91 1.18 11.36
CA VAL A 187 21.85 0.45 10.63
C VAL A 187 21.84 0.84 9.15
N VAL A 188 21.92 2.14 8.83
CA VAL A 188 21.96 2.62 7.42
C VAL A 188 23.18 2.03 6.71
N ALA A 189 24.35 2.05 7.33
CA ALA A 189 25.58 1.47 6.76
C ALA A 189 25.42 -0.05 6.50
N GLY A 190 24.87 -0.79 7.48
CA GLY A 190 24.64 -2.22 7.34
C GLY A 190 23.64 -2.58 6.23
N LEU A 191 22.54 -1.82 6.13
CA LEU A 191 21.56 -2.00 5.03
C LEU A 191 22.17 -1.71 3.65
N ARG A 192 23.06 -0.70 3.56
CA ARG A 192 23.77 -0.36 2.32
C ARG A 192 24.78 -1.45 1.92
N ASP A 193 25.47 -2.04 2.92
CA ASP A 193 26.45 -3.10 2.71
C ASP A 193 25.78 -4.42 2.23
N GLU A 194 24.58 -4.75 2.74
CA GLU A 194 23.80 -5.89 2.26
C GLU A 194 23.36 -5.75 0.79
N GLY A 195 23.19 -4.52 0.31
CA GLY A 195 23.05 -4.19 -1.11
C GLY A 195 21.78 -4.70 -1.79
N GLY A 196 20.82 -5.24 -1.06
CA GLY A 196 19.53 -5.67 -1.61
C GLY A 196 18.62 -4.48 -1.98
N PRO A 197 17.71 -4.64 -2.93
CA PRO A 197 16.85 -3.55 -3.38
C PRO A 197 15.91 -3.05 -2.27
N ARG A 198 15.41 -3.91 -1.40
CA ARG A 198 14.56 -3.52 -0.26
C ARG A 198 15.35 -2.78 0.81
N GLU A 199 16.53 -3.30 1.14
CA GLU A 199 17.49 -2.73 2.09
C GLU A 199 17.89 -1.32 1.65
N GLY A 200 18.15 -1.12 0.36
CA GLY A 200 18.46 0.17 -0.25
C GLY A 200 17.33 1.20 -0.09
N VAL A 201 16.07 0.78 -0.26
CA VAL A 201 14.90 1.66 -0.06
C VAL A 201 14.75 2.03 1.42
N VAL A 202 14.84 1.06 2.34
CA VAL A 202 14.74 1.31 3.79
C VAL A 202 15.86 2.23 4.27
N ALA A 203 17.10 2.01 3.82
CA ALA A 203 18.23 2.88 4.13
C ALA A 203 17.96 4.33 3.69
N HIS A 204 17.48 4.53 2.46
CA HIS A 204 17.12 5.85 1.94
C HIS A 204 16.00 6.53 2.77
N GLN A 205 14.98 5.77 3.17
CA GLN A 205 13.92 6.30 4.03
C GLN A 205 14.45 6.73 5.40
N MET A 206 15.36 5.96 5.99
CA MET A 206 16.01 6.31 7.26
C MET A 206 16.85 7.60 7.17
N GLU A 207 17.56 7.79 6.05
CA GLU A 207 18.37 9.00 5.79
C GLU A 207 17.50 10.26 5.69
N ARG A 208 16.30 10.17 5.14
CA ARG A 208 15.37 11.30 5.02
C ARG A 208 14.72 11.73 6.34
N LEU A 209 14.74 10.88 7.35
CA LEU A 209 14.22 11.16 8.69
C LEU A 209 15.32 11.60 9.69
N ALA A 210 16.56 11.74 9.22
CA ALA A 210 17.72 12.08 10.06
C ALA A 210 17.83 13.57 10.36
#